data_48b285e687bfa647c84ae62e9a597e41
#
_entry.id   48b285e687bfa647c84ae62e9a597e41
#
_cell.length_a   1.000
_cell.length_b   1.000
_cell.length_c   1.000
_cell.angle_alpha   90.00
_cell.angle_beta   90.00
_cell.angle_gamma   90.00
#
_symmetry.space_group_name_H-M   'P 1'
#
loop_
_entity.id
_entity.type
_entity.pdbx_description
1 polymer ?
#
loop_
_entity_poly.entity_id
_entity_poly.type
_entity_poly.pdbx_seq_one_letter_code
_entity_poly.pdbx_strand_id
1 'polypeptide(L)'
;MDNFRHAALTSTYTNVLPSTDTLTAQSPSRAHRKPYKGVACGVLVAIGIALCIMPSAGGSKPVQYVSYKEYALHALGYNYKQFRCLDKLYTKESNWRPEAKNGSHYGIPQGRSRYLSRADGYAQVRWGLSYIGHRYQEPCNAWSHWLKHSWH
;
A
#
# COMPACT_ATOMS: atom_id res chain seq x y z
N MET A 1 0.99 -53.27 4.95
CA MET A 1 1.96 -52.96 3.86
C MET A 1 1.24 -52.11 2.85
N ASP A 2 1.21 -50.81 3.06
CA ASP A 2 0.74 -49.86 2.03
C ASP A 2 1.48 -48.53 2.20
N ASN A 3 2.41 -48.31 1.25
CA ASN A 3 3.23 -47.15 1.11
C ASN A 3 2.41 -45.99 0.53
N PHE A 4 1.99 -44.99 1.32
CA PHE A 4 1.56 -43.74 0.82
C PHE A 4 2.76 -42.79 0.65
N ARG A 5 3.25 -42.69 -0.58
CA ARG A 5 4.24 -41.67 -0.98
C ARG A 5 3.58 -40.31 -0.96
N HIS A 6 3.99 -39.45 -0.04
CA HIS A 6 3.69 -38.02 -0.07
C HIS A 6 4.46 -37.37 -1.21
N ALA A 7 3.75 -37.02 -2.27
CA ALA A 7 4.28 -36.13 -3.29
C ALA A 7 4.33 -34.70 -2.72
N ALA A 8 5.54 -34.22 -2.48
CA ALA A 8 5.77 -32.82 -2.14
C ALA A 8 5.53 -31.96 -3.39
N LEU A 9 4.43 -31.26 -3.43
CA LEU A 9 4.20 -30.17 -4.39
C LEU A 9 4.99 -28.95 -3.92
N THR A 10 6.20 -28.79 -4.45
CA THR A 10 6.98 -27.57 -4.36
C THR A 10 6.30 -26.53 -5.25
N SER A 11 5.44 -25.71 -4.65
CA SER A 11 4.94 -24.51 -5.28
C SER A 11 6.04 -23.46 -5.27
N THR A 12 6.72 -23.30 -6.39
CA THR A 12 7.65 -22.19 -6.62
C THR A 12 6.83 -20.91 -6.80
N TYR A 13 6.62 -20.20 -5.72
CA TYR A 13 6.12 -18.83 -5.74
C TYR A 13 7.26 -17.93 -6.20
N THR A 14 7.29 -17.63 -7.50
CA THR A 14 8.19 -16.61 -8.04
C THR A 14 7.72 -15.25 -7.53
N ASN A 15 8.42 -14.72 -6.51
CA ASN A 15 8.32 -13.34 -6.10
C ASN A 15 8.82 -12.45 -7.24
N VAL A 16 7.90 -11.97 -8.07
CA VAL A 16 8.16 -10.81 -8.92
C VAL A 16 8.10 -9.58 -8.03
N LEU A 17 9.25 -9.23 -7.46
CA LEU A 17 9.45 -7.91 -6.89
C LEU A 17 9.49 -6.92 -8.06
N PRO A 18 8.68 -5.85 -8.07
CA PRO A 18 8.92 -4.76 -8.98
C PRO A 18 10.30 -4.18 -8.64
N SER A 19 11.12 -4.01 -9.68
CA SER A 19 12.46 -3.45 -9.63
C SER A 19 12.48 -2.21 -8.75
N THR A 20 13.42 -2.18 -7.82
CA THR A 20 13.78 -1.00 -7.04
C THR A 20 14.41 0.02 -7.98
N ASP A 21 13.59 0.80 -8.68
CA ASP A 21 14.06 2.05 -9.23
C ASP A 21 14.40 2.96 -8.05
N THR A 22 15.67 3.18 -7.92
CA THR A 22 16.32 4.07 -6.95
C THR A 22 15.68 5.45 -7.07
N LEU A 23 14.64 5.72 -6.26
CA LEU A 23 14.16 7.07 -6.06
C LEU A 23 15.19 7.79 -5.20
N THR A 24 16.25 8.26 -5.85
CA THR A 24 17.10 9.33 -5.34
C THR A 24 16.18 10.52 -5.06
N ALA A 25 15.96 10.79 -3.79
CA ALA A 25 15.27 11.99 -3.34
C ALA A 25 16.12 13.20 -3.72
N GLN A 26 15.96 13.68 -4.95
CA GLN A 26 16.45 14.99 -5.35
C GLN A 26 15.50 16.03 -4.75
N SER A 27 16.00 16.69 -3.73
CA SER A 27 15.49 17.97 -3.26
C SER A 27 15.30 18.91 -4.47
N PRO A 28 14.13 19.54 -4.64
CA PRO A 28 13.95 20.50 -5.72
C PRO A 28 14.82 21.72 -5.44
N SER A 29 15.99 21.79 -6.07
CA SER A 29 16.79 22.98 -6.14
C SER A 29 15.95 24.08 -6.80
N ARG A 30 15.91 25.20 -6.11
CA ARG A 30 15.28 26.47 -6.44
C ARG A 30 15.63 26.87 -7.88
N ALA A 31 14.78 26.48 -8.85
CA ALA A 31 14.95 26.85 -10.25
C ALA A 31 14.73 28.35 -10.40
N HIS A 32 15.80 29.05 -10.76
CA HIS A 32 15.77 30.43 -11.25
C HIS A 32 14.79 30.51 -12.43
N ARG A 33 13.66 31.17 -12.22
CA ARG A 33 12.74 31.52 -13.31
C ARG A 33 13.42 32.60 -14.17
N LYS A 34 13.89 32.20 -15.35
CA LYS A 34 14.27 33.17 -16.39
C LYS A 34 13.01 33.87 -16.88
N PRO A 35 13.05 35.21 -17.06
CA PRO A 35 11.89 35.92 -17.58
C PRO A 35 11.63 35.52 -19.04
N TYR A 36 10.40 35.12 -19.32
CA TYR A 36 9.91 34.81 -20.66
C TYR A 36 9.79 36.13 -21.44
N LYS A 37 10.66 36.32 -22.44
CA LYS A 37 10.55 37.41 -23.36
C LYS A 37 9.38 37.13 -24.29
N GLY A 38 8.34 38.00 -24.22
CA GLY A 38 7.14 37.90 -25.02
C GLY A 38 7.47 37.92 -26.51
N VAL A 39 6.97 36.94 -27.22
CA VAL A 39 6.92 36.94 -28.69
C VAL A 39 5.60 37.63 -29.07
N ALA A 40 5.71 38.80 -29.70
CA ALA A 40 4.57 39.51 -30.28
C ALA A 40 3.98 38.66 -31.40
N CYS A 41 2.76 38.18 -31.21
CA CYS A 41 2.02 37.46 -32.25
C CYS A 41 1.29 38.47 -33.12
N GLY A 42 1.79 38.62 -34.36
CA GLY A 42 1.15 39.43 -35.40
C GLY A 42 -0.18 38.83 -35.80
N VAL A 43 -1.15 39.73 -35.95
CA VAL A 43 -2.51 39.46 -36.40
C VAL A 43 -2.50 38.95 -37.84
N LEU A 44 -2.96 37.73 -38.09
CA LEU A 44 -3.56 37.32 -39.36
C LEU A 44 -4.85 36.54 -39.08
N VAL A 45 -5.95 37.15 -39.39
CA VAL A 45 -7.29 36.59 -39.40
C VAL A 45 -7.40 35.62 -40.58
N ALA A 46 -7.53 34.34 -40.30
CA ALA A 46 -8.06 33.36 -41.23
C ALA A 46 -8.95 32.37 -40.46
N ILE A 47 -10.22 32.39 -40.84
CA ILE A 47 -11.29 31.56 -40.28
C ILE A 47 -11.03 30.10 -40.55
N GLY A 48 -10.76 29.34 -39.49
CA GLY A 48 -10.66 27.90 -39.53
C GLY A 48 -10.80 27.36 -38.12
N ILE A 49 -12.05 27.04 -37.70
CA ILE A 49 -12.32 26.42 -36.42
C ILE A 49 -11.88 24.96 -36.51
N ALA A 50 -10.61 24.70 -36.24
CA ALA A 50 -10.15 23.34 -35.95
C ALA A 50 -10.52 23.04 -34.49
N LEU A 51 -11.63 22.32 -34.29
CA LEU A 51 -12.01 21.75 -33.03
C LEU A 51 -10.98 20.64 -32.69
N CYS A 52 -9.90 20.99 -31.98
CA CYS A 52 -9.01 20.04 -31.40
C CYS A 52 -9.78 19.33 -30.26
N ILE A 53 -10.43 18.23 -30.61
CA ILE A 53 -10.95 17.27 -29.61
C ILE A 53 -9.71 16.62 -28.97
N MET A 54 -9.27 17.21 -27.85
CA MET A 54 -8.28 16.56 -27.00
C MET A 54 -8.91 15.28 -26.46
N PRO A 55 -8.30 14.09 -26.68
CA PRO A 55 -8.79 12.89 -26.03
C PRO A 55 -8.64 13.12 -24.52
N SER A 56 -9.77 13.17 -23.80
CA SER A 56 -9.79 13.13 -22.35
C SER A 56 -9.02 11.88 -21.93
N ALA A 57 -7.85 12.07 -21.33
CA ALA A 57 -7.16 10.99 -20.64
C ALA A 57 -8.16 10.41 -19.63
N GLY A 58 -8.63 9.18 -19.91
CA GLY A 58 -9.58 8.48 -19.07
C GLY A 58 -8.93 8.23 -17.71
N GLY A 59 -9.10 9.21 -16.80
CA GLY A 59 -8.66 9.09 -15.41
C GLY A 59 -9.44 7.94 -14.79
N SER A 60 -8.76 6.81 -14.54
CA SER A 60 -9.32 5.74 -13.72
C SER A 60 -9.71 6.35 -12.38
N LYS A 61 -10.99 6.25 -12.03
CA LYS A 61 -11.46 6.74 -10.73
C LYS A 61 -10.64 6.06 -9.62
N PRO A 62 -10.18 6.79 -8.61
CA PRO A 62 -9.47 6.18 -7.49
C PRO A 62 -10.38 5.12 -6.86
N VAL A 63 -9.82 3.94 -6.59
CA VAL A 63 -10.56 2.87 -5.92
C VAL A 63 -10.88 3.33 -4.50
N GLN A 64 -12.18 3.50 -4.22
CA GLN A 64 -12.66 3.91 -2.90
C GLN A 64 -12.97 2.65 -2.08
N TYR A 65 -12.18 2.38 -1.06
CA TYR A 65 -12.46 1.28 -0.13
C TYR A 65 -13.47 1.72 0.93
N VAL A 66 -14.43 0.85 1.23
CA VAL A 66 -15.47 1.11 2.24
C VAL A 66 -14.91 0.94 3.66
N SER A 67 -13.90 0.08 3.83
CA SER A 67 -13.33 -0.20 5.15
C SER A 67 -11.84 -0.57 5.07
N TYR A 68 -11.14 -0.43 6.21
CA TYR A 68 -9.75 -0.88 6.34
C TYR A 68 -9.59 -2.39 6.12
N LYS A 69 -10.62 -3.17 6.47
CA LYS A 69 -10.63 -4.63 6.24
C LYS A 69 -10.69 -4.97 4.76
N GLU A 70 -11.57 -4.28 4.02
CA GLU A 70 -11.66 -4.45 2.57
C GLU A 70 -10.36 -4.06 1.88
N TYR A 71 -9.77 -2.94 2.28
CA TYR A 71 -8.46 -2.53 1.78
C TYR A 71 -7.38 -3.59 2.06
N ALA A 72 -7.34 -4.15 3.28
CA ALA A 72 -6.37 -5.17 3.64
C ALA A 72 -6.57 -6.47 2.84
N LEU A 73 -7.82 -6.87 2.59
CA LEU A 73 -8.14 -8.03 1.76
C LEU A 73 -7.66 -7.82 0.32
N HIS A 74 -7.91 -6.63 -0.25
CA HIS A 74 -7.41 -6.26 -1.58
C HIS A 74 -5.87 -6.27 -1.62
N ALA A 75 -5.21 -5.66 -0.63
CA ALA A 75 -3.75 -5.61 -0.53
C ALA A 75 -3.10 -7.00 -0.41
N LEU A 76 -3.82 -7.98 0.11
CA LEU A 76 -3.44 -9.40 0.17
C LEU A 76 -3.81 -10.19 -1.10
N GLY A 77 -4.21 -9.52 -2.19
CA GLY A 77 -4.61 -10.18 -3.44
C GLY A 77 -5.81 -11.10 -3.27
N TYR A 78 -6.76 -10.72 -2.41
CA TYR A 78 -7.95 -11.53 -2.05
C TYR A 78 -7.63 -12.91 -1.47
N ASN A 79 -6.46 -13.08 -0.86
CA ASN A 79 -6.11 -14.29 -0.13
C ASN A 79 -6.86 -14.34 1.22
N TYR A 80 -8.04 -14.93 1.20
CA TYR A 80 -8.94 -15.02 2.37
C TYR A 80 -8.31 -15.79 3.54
N LYS A 81 -7.42 -16.75 3.29
CA LYS A 81 -6.73 -17.48 4.36
C LYS A 81 -5.84 -16.53 5.14
N GLN A 82 -5.00 -15.77 4.45
CA GLN A 82 -4.10 -14.79 5.07
C GLN A 82 -4.88 -13.63 5.69
N PHE A 83 -5.94 -13.17 5.04
CA PHE A 83 -6.80 -12.12 5.57
C PHE A 83 -7.45 -12.53 6.91
N ARG A 84 -7.97 -13.76 7.05
CA ARG A 84 -8.54 -14.23 8.31
C ARG A 84 -7.52 -14.23 9.46
N CYS A 85 -6.27 -14.55 9.18
CA CYS A 85 -5.20 -14.45 10.17
C CYS A 85 -4.93 -12.99 10.57
N LEU A 86 -4.85 -12.10 9.58
CA LEU A 86 -4.67 -10.66 9.80
C LEU A 86 -5.84 -10.06 10.59
N ASP A 87 -7.07 -10.44 10.26
CA ASP A 87 -8.29 -9.95 10.94
C ASP A 87 -8.28 -10.32 12.42
N LYS A 88 -7.93 -11.57 12.73
CA LYS A 88 -7.75 -12.02 14.12
C LYS A 88 -6.68 -11.22 14.85
N LEU A 89 -5.52 -11.03 14.21
CA LEU A 89 -4.40 -10.29 14.76
C LEU A 89 -4.79 -8.84 15.08
N TYR A 90 -5.28 -8.08 14.08
CA TYR A 90 -5.62 -6.67 14.27
C TYR A 90 -6.87 -6.44 15.13
N THR A 91 -7.75 -7.43 15.23
CA THR A 91 -8.83 -7.41 16.22
C THR A 91 -8.28 -7.47 17.64
N LYS A 92 -7.24 -8.27 17.89
CA LYS A 92 -6.56 -8.35 19.21
C LYS A 92 -5.73 -7.11 19.51
N GLU A 93 -5.07 -6.53 18.51
CA GLU A 93 -4.18 -5.37 18.69
C GLU A 93 -4.96 -4.08 18.97
N SER A 94 -5.96 -3.79 18.17
CA SER A 94 -6.67 -2.49 18.23
C SER A 94 -8.15 -2.56 17.96
N ASN A 95 -8.69 -3.73 17.64
CA ASN A 95 -10.02 -3.87 17.05
C ASN A 95 -10.18 -3.01 15.78
N TRP A 96 -9.14 -2.96 14.94
CA TRP A 96 -9.06 -2.18 13.71
C TRP A 96 -9.23 -0.66 13.88
N ARG A 97 -9.01 -0.13 15.08
CA ARG A 97 -9.13 1.31 15.36
C ARG A 97 -7.83 2.04 15.04
N PRO A 98 -7.85 3.00 14.08
CA PRO A 98 -6.65 3.76 13.73
C PRO A 98 -6.19 4.71 14.83
N GLU A 99 -7.08 5.15 15.71
CA GLU A 99 -6.78 6.03 16.85
C GLU A 99 -6.29 5.27 18.09
N ALA A 100 -6.25 3.93 18.04
CA ALA A 100 -5.81 3.13 19.18
C ALA A 100 -4.38 3.45 19.59
N LYS A 101 -4.17 3.60 20.92
CA LYS A 101 -2.86 3.86 21.49
C LYS A 101 -2.68 3.07 22.78
N ASN A 102 -1.54 2.39 22.91
CA ASN A 102 -1.12 1.69 24.11
C ASN A 102 0.36 2.01 24.39
N GLY A 103 0.62 2.96 25.29
CA GLY A 103 1.95 3.45 25.57
C GLY A 103 2.63 4.05 24.32
N SER A 104 3.68 3.39 23.83
CA SER A 104 4.41 3.77 22.61
C SER A 104 3.92 3.07 21.34
N HIS A 105 2.83 2.30 21.40
CA HIS A 105 2.25 1.57 20.27
C HIS A 105 1.02 2.30 19.74
N TYR A 106 0.87 2.34 18.41
CA TYR A 106 -0.11 3.20 17.74
C TYR A 106 -0.84 2.47 16.63
N GLY A 107 -2.12 2.84 16.48
CA GLY A 107 -2.95 2.54 15.34
C GLY A 107 -3.39 1.09 15.21
N ILE A 108 -3.88 0.75 14.03
CA ILE A 108 -4.43 -0.58 13.73
C ILE A 108 -3.43 -1.71 14.06
N PRO A 109 -2.14 -1.63 13.65
CA PRO A 109 -1.19 -2.71 13.90
C PRO A 109 -0.53 -2.65 15.29
N GLN A 110 -0.82 -1.65 16.11
CA GLN A 110 -0.13 -1.40 17.39
C GLN A 110 1.41 -1.43 17.26
N GLY A 111 1.89 -0.82 16.18
CA GLY A 111 3.33 -0.75 15.93
C GLY A 111 4.02 0.35 16.76
N ARG A 112 5.27 0.11 17.16
CA ARG A 112 6.10 1.07 17.89
C ARG A 112 6.77 2.05 16.93
N SER A 113 5.96 2.92 16.29
CA SER A 113 6.44 3.92 15.34
C SER A 113 5.66 5.23 15.47
N ARG A 114 6.40 6.35 15.58
CA ARG A 114 5.78 7.69 15.57
C ARG A 114 5.04 8.00 14.25
N TYR A 115 5.43 7.36 13.16
CA TYR A 115 4.71 7.48 11.90
C TYR A 115 3.25 7.09 12.06
N LEU A 116 2.97 5.97 12.73
CA LEU A 116 1.62 5.45 12.91
C LEU A 116 0.70 6.39 13.70
N SER A 117 1.24 7.21 14.60
CA SER A 117 0.42 8.17 15.36
C SER A 117 -0.13 9.33 14.52
N ARG A 118 0.35 9.49 13.29
CA ARG A 118 -0.04 10.59 12.36
C ARG A 118 -0.62 10.06 11.05
N ALA A 119 -0.44 8.78 10.78
CA ALA A 119 -0.90 8.13 9.55
C ALA A 119 -2.40 7.84 9.61
N ASP A 120 -3.09 7.96 8.47
CA ASP A 120 -4.45 7.47 8.33
C ASP A 120 -4.53 5.94 8.45
N GLY A 121 -5.74 5.40 8.63
CA GLY A 121 -5.92 3.97 8.83
C GLY A 121 -5.45 3.10 7.67
N TYR A 122 -5.56 3.58 6.42
CA TYR A 122 -5.07 2.84 5.25
C TYR A 122 -3.54 2.79 5.21
N ALA A 123 -2.90 3.90 5.54
CA ALA A 123 -1.45 3.96 5.66
C ALA A 123 -0.93 3.08 6.82
N GLN A 124 -1.68 3.01 7.93
CA GLN A 124 -1.38 2.11 9.04
C GLN A 124 -1.47 0.64 8.62
N VAL A 125 -2.49 0.26 7.85
CA VAL A 125 -2.63 -1.11 7.31
C VAL A 125 -1.46 -1.43 6.38
N ARG A 126 -1.09 -0.53 5.45
CA ARG A 126 0.09 -0.73 4.57
C ARG A 126 1.38 -0.95 5.37
N TRP A 127 1.61 -0.08 6.36
CA TRP A 127 2.78 -0.20 7.24
C TRP A 127 2.80 -1.56 7.95
N GLY A 128 1.68 -1.96 8.52
CA GLY A 128 1.57 -3.23 9.24
C GLY A 128 1.75 -4.45 8.35
N LEU A 129 1.21 -4.44 7.12
CA LEU A 129 1.44 -5.51 6.15
C LEU A 129 2.90 -5.59 5.73
N SER A 130 3.56 -4.44 5.53
CA SER A 130 5.00 -4.39 5.25
C SER A 130 5.83 -4.95 6.41
N TYR A 131 5.51 -4.58 7.64
CA TYR A 131 6.16 -5.11 8.84
C TYR A 131 5.99 -6.63 8.95
N ILE A 132 4.76 -7.13 8.76
CA ILE A 132 4.47 -8.57 8.77
C ILE A 132 5.26 -9.29 7.68
N GLY A 133 5.27 -8.75 6.46
CA GLY A 133 6.02 -9.31 5.34
C GLY A 133 7.52 -9.44 5.64
N HIS A 134 8.11 -8.41 6.23
CA HIS A 134 9.52 -8.39 6.59
C HIS A 134 9.86 -9.37 7.74
N ARG A 135 9.02 -9.44 8.77
CA ARG A 135 9.34 -10.18 9.99
C ARG A 135 8.82 -11.61 10.00
N TYR A 136 7.65 -11.85 9.43
CA TYR A 136 6.92 -13.11 9.50
C TYR A 136 6.61 -13.71 8.13
N GLN A 137 6.87 -12.97 7.05
CA GLN A 137 6.56 -13.32 5.67
C GLN A 137 5.06 -13.26 5.37
N GLU A 138 4.22 -13.83 6.22
CA GLU A 138 2.77 -13.95 6.00
C GLU A 138 1.97 -13.65 7.28
N PRO A 139 0.74 -13.12 7.14
CA PRO A 139 -0.15 -12.85 8.29
C PRO A 139 -0.44 -14.05 9.18
N CYS A 140 -0.55 -15.26 8.62
CA CYS A 140 -0.80 -16.45 9.43
C CYS A 140 0.40 -16.82 10.31
N ASN A 141 1.61 -16.54 9.87
CA ASN A 141 2.81 -16.74 10.70
C ASN A 141 2.84 -15.71 11.84
N ALA A 142 2.51 -14.44 11.56
CA ALA A 142 2.38 -13.42 12.59
C ALA A 142 1.31 -13.76 13.63
N TRP A 143 0.15 -14.26 13.19
CA TRP A 143 -0.90 -14.73 14.08
C TRP A 143 -0.44 -15.92 14.94
N SER A 144 0.25 -16.88 14.35
CA SER A 144 0.81 -18.03 15.08
C SER A 144 1.83 -17.61 16.14
N HIS A 145 2.65 -16.59 15.82
CA HIS A 145 3.57 -15.98 16.78
C HIS A 145 2.81 -15.30 17.93
N TRP A 146 1.78 -14.51 17.59
CA TRP A 146 0.95 -13.82 18.56
C TRP A 146 0.28 -14.78 19.56
N LEU A 147 -0.23 -15.92 19.07
CA LEU A 147 -0.84 -16.95 19.93
C LEU A 147 0.14 -17.52 20.97
N LYS A 148 1.44 -17.53 20.66
CA LYS A 148 2.48 -18.06 21.56
C LYS A 148 3.03 -17.00 22.52
N HIS A 149 3.06 -15.75 22.10
CA HIS A 149 3.81 -14.68 22.78
C HIS A 149 2.95 -13.49 23.19
N SER A 150 1.68 -13.40 22.71
CA SER A 150 0.75 -12.27 22.91
C SER A 150 1.26 -10.93 22.36
N TRP A 151 2.18 -10.95 21.35
CA TRP A 151 2.66 -9.80 20.59
C TRP A 151 3.15 -10.26 19.20
N HIS A 152 3.34 -9.29 18.28
CA HIS A 152 3.87 -9.53 16.93
C HIS A 152 4.85 -8.45 16.48
#